data_ba44dc852efbd9b909714a4e14fb83cd
#
_entry.id   ba44dc852efbd9b909714a4e14fb83cd
#
_cell.length_a   1.000
_cell.length_b   1.000
_cell.length_c   1.000
_cell.angle_alpha   90.00
_cell.angle_beta   90.00
_cell.angle_gamma   90.00
#
_symmetry.space_group_name_H-M   'P 1'
#
loop_
_entity.id
_entity.type
_entity.pdbx_description
1 polymer ?
#
loop_
_entity_poly.entity_id
_entity_poly.type
_entity_poly.pdbx_seq_one_letter_code
_entity_poly.pdbx_strand_id
1 'polypeptide(L)'
;TTPLKPGMILSNEPGYYKQGAYGIRIENLVVVQPHPKPEGGDRELLGFRTLTLCPIDRRLIVAGLLTADELAWLDAYHARVAAELRPLVGDAALWLEQACRPIA
;
A
#
# COMPACT_ATOMS: atom_id res chain seq x y z
N THR A 1 -1.40 -23.52 -12.93
CA THR A 1 -1.06 -22.12 -12.56
C THR A 1 -1.78 -21.14 -13.48
N THR A 2 -2.42 -20.16 -12.91
CA THR A 2 -3.13 -19.14 -13.69
C THR A 2 -2.20 -17.95 -13.88
N PRO A 3 -1.87 -17.58 -15.14
CA PRO A 3 -1.08 -16.39 -15.36
C PRO A 3 -1.88 -15.13 -15.00
N LEU A 4 -1.19 -14.10 -14.52
CA LEU A 4 -1.80 -12.81 -14.24
C LEU A 4 -2.12 -12.08 -15.55
N LYS A 5 -3.27 -11.40 -15.58
CA LYS A 5 -3.70 -10.59 -16.72
C LYS A 5 -4.15 -9.22 -16.23
N PRO A 6 -3.97 -8.18 -17.05
CA PRO A 6 -4.47 -6.85 -16.71
C PRO A 6 -5.96 -6.88 -16.35
N GLY A 7 -6.32 -6.15 -15.31
CA GLY A 7 -7.68 -6.09 -14.80
C GLY A 7 -8.00 -7.09 -13.69
N MET A 8 -7.14 -8.08 -13.45
CA MET A 8 -7.33 -8.99 -12.34
C MET A 8 -7.11 -8.28 -11.01
N ILE A 9 -7.93 -8.59 -10.02
CA ILE A 9 -7.81 -8.04 -8.67
C ILE A 9 -7.34 -9.15 -7.73
N LEU A 10 -6.33 -8.83 -6.93
CA LEU A 10 -5.73 -9.75 -5.97
C LEU A 10 -5.65 -9.08 -4.60
N SER A 11 -5.67 -9.89 -3.54
CA SER A 11 -5.31 -9.41 -2.22
C SER A 11 -3.82 -9.62 -2.00
N ASN A 12 -3.14 -8.60 -1.50
CA ASN A 12 -1.76 -8.67 -1.05
C ASN A 12 -1.80 -8.56 0.47
N GLU A 13 -1.51 -9.67 1.16
CA GLU A 13 -1.84 -9.79 2.58
C GLU A 13 -0.73 -10.43 3.42
N PRO A 14 0.47 -9.84 3.41
CA PRO A 14 1.55 -10.34 4.25
C PRO A 14 1.18 -10.23 5.74
N GLY A 15 1.63 -11.21 6.51
CA GLY A 15 1.32 -11.21 7.93
C GLY A 15 2.30 -12.01 8.76
N TYR A 16 2.28 -11.74 10.05
CA TYR A 16 3.01 -12.49 11.05
C TYR A 16 2.02 -13.07 12.05
N TYR A 17 2.15 -14.36 12.32
CA TYR A 17 1.22 -15.06 13.19
C TYR A 17 2.00 -15.85 14.25
N LYS A 18 1.78 -15.48 15.51
CA LYS A 18 2.40 -16.19 16.64
C LYS A 18 1.35 -17.10 17.25
N GLN A 19 1.58 -18.41 17.15
CA GLN A 19 0.63 -19.42 17.64
C GLN A 19 0.30 -19.21 19.10
N GLY A 20 -1.01 -19.21 19.42
CA GLY A 20 -1.51 -19.04 20.79
C GLY A 20 -1.38 -17.65 21.36
N ALA A 21 -0.93 -16.65 20.59
CA ALA A 21 -0.71 -15.30 21.08
C ALA A 21 -1.41 -14.22 20.24
N TYR A 22 -0.96 -13.98 19.00
CA TYR A 22 -1.54 -12.92 18.16
C TYR A 22 -1.19 -13.10 16.70
N GLY A 23 -1.88 -12.33 15.85
CA GLY A 23 -1.54 -12.19 14.44
C GLY A 23 -1.60 -10.72 14.04
N ILE A 24 -0.75 -10.35 13.09
CA ILE A 24 -0.75 -9.03 12.48
C ILE A 24 -0.71 -9.22 10.97
N ARG A 25 -1.67 -8.61 10.26
CA ARG A 25 -1.74 -8.67 8.81
C ARG A 25 -1.97 -7.27 8.28
N ILE A 26 -1.25 -6.93 7.22
CA ILE A 26 -1.51 -5.72 6.44
C ILE A 26 -2.01 -6.20 5.09
N GLU A 27 -3.20 -5.76 4.70
CA GLU A 27 -3.86 -6.27 3.50
C GLU A 27 -4.33 -5.12 2.62
N ASN A 28 -3.94 -5.17 1.37
CA ASN A 28 -4.42 -4.24 0.35
C ASN A 28 -4.91 -5.05 -0.85
N LEU A 29 -5.97 -4.58 -1.48
CA LEU A 29 -6.36 -5.07 -2.80
C LEU A 29 -5.53 -4.33 -3.85
N VAL A 30 -5.09 -5.07 -4.84
CA VAL A 30 -4.30 -4.54 -5.96
C VAL A 30 -4.92 -5.00 -7.27
N VAL A 31 -4.82 -4.15 -8.30
CA VAL A 31 -5.23 -4.51 -9.66
C VAL A 31 -4.01 -4.67 -10.53
N VAL A 32 -4.00 -5.73 -11.33
CA VAL A 32 -2.95 -5.96 -12.31
C VAL A 32 -3.11 -4.97 -13.45
N GLN A 33 -2.04 -4.31 -13.82
CA GLN A 33 -2.02 -3.35 -14.92
C GLN A 33 -0.75 -3.48 -15.76
N PRO A 34 -0.76 -3.05 -17.03
CA PRO A 34 0.47 -2.97 -17.80
C PRO A 34 1.47 -2.06 -17.13
N HIS A 35 2.74 -2.41 -17.19
CA HIS A 35 3.84 -1.62 -16.68
C HIS A 35 4.73 -1.21 -17.84
N PRO A 36 5.22 0.04 -17.90
CA PRO A 36 6.09 0.47 -18.98
C PRO A 36 7.30 -0.44 -19.09
N LYS A 37 7.65 -0.78 -20.36
CA LYS A 37 8.86 -1.56 -20.64
C LYS A 37 10.07 -0.73 -20.20
N PRO A 38 10.97 -1.28 -19.37
CA PRO A 38 12.17 -0.53 -18.99
C PRO A 38 13.07 -0.26 -20.20
N GLU A 39 13.83 0.82 -20.11
CA GLU A 39 14.78 1.15 -21.16
C GLU A 39 15.75 -0.02 -21.36
N GLY A 40 15.93 -0.46 -22.61
CA GLY A 40 16.74 -1.62 -22.93
C GLY A 40 16.08 -2.96 -22.65
N GLY A 41 14.86 -2.97 -22.10
CA GLY A 41 14.10 -4.18 -21.88
C GLY A 41 13.46 -4.68 -23.17
N ASP A 42 13.32 -5.99 -23.29
CA ASP A 42 12.75 -6.65 -24.48
C ASP A 42 11.42 -7.35 -24.19
N ARG A 43 10.88 -7.23 -22.97
CA ARG A 43 9.61 -7.85 -22.56
C ARG A 43 8.62 -6.83 -22.02
N GLU A 44 7.35 -7.07 -22.32
CA GLU A 44 6.27 -6.38 -21.67
C GLU A 44 6.21 -6.81 -20.21
N LEU A 45 5.96 -5.86 -19.32
CA LEU A 45 5.85 -6.11 -17.89
C LEU A 45 4.44 -5.82 -17.39
N LEU A 46 4.07 -6.48 -16.31
CA LEU A 46 2.88 -6.17 -15.55
C LEU A 46 3.28 -5.54 -14.23
N GLY A 47 2.46 -4.65 -13.75
CA GLY A 47 2.60 -4.04 -12.44
C GLY A 47 1.31 -4.12 -11.66
N PHE A 48 1.32 -3.53 -10.48
CA PHE A 48 0.14 -3.51 -9.62
C PHE A 48 -0.19 -2.08 -9.22
N ARG A 49 -1.48 -1.77 -9.20
CA ARG A 49 -1.97 -0.53 -8.61
C ARG A 49 -2.76 -0.88 -7.36
N THR A 50 -2.42 -0.27 -6.24
CA THR A 50 -3.14 -0.47 -4.98
C THR A 50 -4.51 0.18 -5.07
N LEU A 51 -5.55 -0.59 -4.77
CA LEU A 51 -6.94 -0.12 -4.77
C LEU A 51 -7.39 0.32 -3.39
N THR A 52 -6.97 -0.37 -2.33
CA THR A 52 -7.36 -0.05 -0.96
C THR A 52 -6.79 1.30 -0.56
N LEU A 53 -7.64 2.18 -0.06
CA LEU A 53 -7.26 3.50 0.43
C LEU A 53 -7.60 3.58 1.92
N CYS A 54 -6.66 3.21 2.77
CA CYS A 54 -6.81 3.24 4.21
C CYS A 54 -5.45 3.47 4.85
N PRO A 55 -5.34 4.40 5.81
CA PRO A 55 -4.07 4.58 6.51
C PRO A 55 -3.66 3.31 7.24
N ILE A 56 -2.38 2.96 7.16
CA ILE A 56 -1.81 1.88 7.95
C ILE A 56 -1.55 2.43 9.35
N ASP A 57 -1.96 1.70 10.38
CA ASP A 57 -1.83 2.17 11.76
C ASP A 57 -0.37 2.37 12.13
N ARG A 58 0.03 3.63 12.28
CA ARG A 58 1.42 4.01 12.51
C ARG A 58 1.96 3.62 13.90
N ARG A 59 1.07 3.32 14.84
CA ARG A 59 1.49 2.96 16.20
C ARG A 59 2.29 1.66 16.26
N LEU A 60 2.11 0.80 15.26
CA LEU A 60 2.80 -0.49 15.16
C LEU A 60 4.00 -0.45 14.21
N ILE A 61 4.31 0.71 13.63
CA ILE A 61 5.41 0.87 12.68
C ILE A 61 6.66 1.33 13.42
N VAL A 62 7.74 0.56 13.27
CA VAL A 62 9.06 0.94 13.77
C VAL A 62 9.86 1.46 12.57
N ALA A 63 9.93 2.78 12.43
CA ALA A 63 10.52 3.43 11.25
C ALA A 63 11.96 2.98 10.99
N GLY A 64 12.75 2.80 12.05
CA GLY A 64 14.15 2.36 11.92
C GLY A 64 14.34 0.96 11.36
N LEU A 65 13.28 0.14 11.28
CA LEU A 65 13.32 -1.19 10.68
C LEU A 65 12.95 -1.20 9.20
N LEU A 66 12.48 -0.07 8.67
CA LEU A 66 12.13 0.06 7.27
C LEU A 66 13.35 0.50 6.46
N THR A 67 13.48 -0.03 5.24
CA THR A 67 14.46 0.51 4.30
C THR A 67 14.01 1.90 3.83
N ALA A 68 14.94 2.65 3.22
CA ALA A 68 14.60 3.96 2.66
C ALA A 68 13.51 3.86 1.59
N ASP A 69 13.56 2.83 0.74
CA ASP A 69 12.55 2.62 -0.30
C ASP A 69 11.19 2.26 0.28
N GLU A 70 11.17 1.41 1.30
CA GLU A 70 9.92 1.05 1.99
C GLU A 70 9.29 2.26 2.66
N LEU A 71 10.08 3.08 3.32
CA LEU A 71 9.60 4.29 3.98
C LEU A 71 9.05 5.29 2.97
N ALA A 72 9.75 5.48 1.85
CA ALA A 72 9.29 6.36 0.76
C ALA A 72 7.97 5.86 0.16
N TRP A 73 7.84 4.55 -0.04
CA TRP A 73 6.60 3.95 -0.53
C TRP A 73 5.44 4.22 0.43
N LEU A 74 5.67 3.99 1.72
CA LEU A 74 4.63 4.15 2.75
C LEU A 74 4.18 5.60 2.85
N ASP A 75 5.10 6.55 2.86
CA ASP A 75 4.78 7.97 2.92
C ASP A 75 4.02 8.42 1.66
N ALA A 76 4.42 7.95 0.48
CA ALA A 76 3.72 8.24 -0.77
C ALA A 76 2.32 7.62 -0.79
N TYR A 77 2.17 6.40 -0.28
CA TYR A 77 0.87 5.76 -0.16
C TYR A 77 -0.06 6.56 0.76
N HIS A 78 0.41 6.96 1.93
CA HIS A 78 -0.39 7.76 2.86
C HIS A 78 -0.75 9.12 2.26
N ALA A 79 0.16 9.76 1.51
CA ALA A 79 -0.14 11.02 0.83
C ALA A 79 -1.26 10.84 -0.20
N ARG A 80 -1.25 9.74 -0.94
CA ARG A 80 -2.31 9.41 -1.89
C ARG A 80 -3.64 9.15 -1.17
N VAL A 81 -3.63 8.39 -0.08
CA VAL A 81 -4.83 8.13 0.73
C VAL A 81 -5.45 9.45 1.21
N ALA A 82 -4.64 10.33 1.76
CA ALA A 82 -5.11 11.63 2.24
C ALA A 82 -5.70 12.47 1.10
N ALA A 83 -5.01 12.55 -0.04
CA ALA A 83 -5.45 13.36 -1.16
C ALA A 83 -6.79 12.88 -1.73
N GLU A 84 -6.98 11.58 -1.86
CA GLU A 84 -8.19 11.02 -2.46
C GLU A 84 -9.37 10.97 -1.50
N LEU A 85 -9.14 10.75 -0.21
CA LEU A 85 -10.21 10.60 0.77
C LEU A 85 -10.62 11.90 1.46
N ARG A 86 -9.72 12.88 1.55
CA ARG A 86 -10.01 14.12 2.26
C ARG A 86 -11.34 14.77 1.87
N PRO A 87 -11.67 14.91 0.59
CA PRO A 87 -12.95 15.53 0.20
C PRO A 87 -14.18 14.69 0.53
N LEU A 88 -13.99 13.43 0.93
CA LEU A 88 -15.08 12.48 1.15
C LEU A 88 -15.37 12.20 2.63
N VAL A 89 -14.49 12.61 3.55
CA VAL A 89 -14.58 12.17 4.96
C VAL A 89 -15.14 13.23 5.90
N GLY A 90 -15.48 14.42 5.42
CA GLY A 90 -16.13 15.46 6.21
C GLY A 90 -15.39 15.76 7.52
N ASP A 91 -16.03 15.55 8.67
CA ASP A 91 -15.48 15.84 9.99
C ASP A 91 -14.25 15.02 10.34
N ALA A 92 -14.00 13.92 9.64
CA ALA A 92 -12.83 13.07 9.86
C ALA A 92 -11.57 13.56 9.14
N ALA A 93 -11.62 14.68 8.42
CA ALA A 93 -10.49 15.18 7.63
C ALA A 93 -9.24 15.43 8.47
N LEU A 94 -9.40 16.01 9.65
CA LEU A 94 -8.25 16.28 10.53
C LEU A 94 -7.62 14.98 11.03
N TRP A 95 -8.43 14.01 11.41
CA TRP A 95 -7.95 12.68 11.80
C TRP A 95 -7.19 12.02 10.63
N LEU A 96 -7.75 12.11 9.42
CA LEU A 96 -7.13 11.53 8.23
C LEU A 96 -5.76 12.14 7.97
N GLU A 97 -5.63 13.46 8.06
CA GLU A 97 -4.35 14.14 7.87
C GLU A 97 -3.31 13.68 8.89
N GLN A 98 -3.72 13.54 10.16
CA GLN A 98 -2.85 13.05 11.21
C GLN A 98 -2.40 11.61 10.96
N ALA A 99 -3.34 10.75 10.54
CA ALA A 99 -3.05 9.33 10.28
C ALA A 99 -2.14 9.15 9.07
N CYS A 100 -2.18 10.07 8.11
CA CYS A 100 -1.43 9.99 6.86
C CYS A 100 -0.16 10.85 6.84
N ARG A 101 0.19 11.50 7.95
CA ARG A 101 1.40 12.32 7.97
C ARG A 101 2.66 11.47 7.76
N PRO A 102 3.75 12.02 7.21
CA PRO A 102 4.96 11.24 6.98
C PRO A 102 5.45 10.51 8.24
N ILE A 103 5.93 9.28 8.04
CA ILE A 103 6.55 8.48 9.09
C ILE A 103 7.98 8.98 9.33
N ALA A 104 8.64 9.37 8.26
CA ALA A 104 10.01 9.90 8.33
C ALA A 104 10.05 11.29 8.92
#